data_b5276506954b292de49730276878200b
#
_entry.id   b5276506954b292de49730276878200b
#
_cell.length_a   1.000
_cell.length_b   1.000
_cell.length_c   1.000
_cell.angle_alpha   90.00
_cell.angle_beta   90.00
_cell.angle_gamma   90.00
#
_symmetry.space_group_name_H-M   'P 1'
#
loop_
_entity.id
_entity.type
_entity.pdbx_description
1 polymer ?
#
loop_
_entity_poly.entity_id
_entity_poly.type
_entity_poly.pdbx_seq_one_letter_code
_entity_poly.pdbx_strand_id
1 'polypeptide(L)'
;MFSTYQSQDVTILLKDITGLVTPLGTREREARIQSGVHYSEMLPLEYEPSPAYLAAYHDALERYAGITAEAVARAAEQIWESRGRQCALVSLARAGTPIGILIRRYLQGRYGVDLP
;
A
#
# COMPACT_ATOMS: atom_id res chain seq x y z
N MET A 1 -6.39 0.35 15.68
CA MET A 1 -5.25 0.10 14.76
C MET A 1 -4.67 1.44 14.34
N PHE A 2 -3.39 1.66 14.49
CA PHE A 2 -2.70 2.84 13.96
C PHE A 2 -2.44 2.65 12.47
N SER A 3 -2.82 3.63 11.65
CA SER A 3 -2.59 3.63 10.21
C SER A 3 -2.26 5.05 9.74
N THR A 4 -1.37 5.17 8.76
CA THR A 4 -1.07 6.43 8.09
C THR A 4 -2.12 6.81 7.03
N TYR A 5 -2.97 5.86 6.65
CA TYR A 5 -4.10 6.11 5.75
C TYR A 5 -5.29 6.68 6.52
N GLN A 6 -6.06 7.53 5.86
CA GLN A 6 -7.29 8.08 6.42
C GLN A 6 -8.43 7.05 6.33
N SER A 7 -9.32 7.06 7.31
CA SER A 7 -10.46 6.11 7.36
C SER A 7 -11.41 6.23 6.17
N GLN A 8 -11.46 7.40 5.54
CA GLN A 8 -12.24 7.62 4.32
C GLN A 8 -11.60 7.04 3.07
N ASP A 9 -10.31 6.72 3.10
CA ASP A 9 -9.59 6.16 1.94
C ASP A 9 -9.66 4.64 1.89
N VAL A 10 -9.61 3.99 3.05
CA VAL A 10 -9.55 2.53 3.14
C VAL A 10 -10.05 2.00 4.48
N THR A 11 -10.76 0.89 4.42
CA THR A 11 -11.10 0.07 5.60
C THR A 11 -10.11 -1.08 5.69
N ILE A 12 -9.36 -1.14 6.80
CA ILE A 12 -8.35 -2.18 7.00
C ILE A 12 -8.99 -3.37 7.69
N LEU A 13 -9.12 -4.50 6.97
CA LEU A 13 -9.72 -5.74 7.46
C LEU A 13 -8.67 -6.73 8.01
N LEU A 14 -7.53 -6.22 8.46
CA LEU A 14 -6.46 -7.02 9.05
C LEU A 14 -6.59 -7.05 10.57
N LYS A 15 -6.20 -8.19 11.17
CA LYS A 15 -6.09 -8.30 12.62
C LYS A 15 -4.96 -7.42 13.12
N ASP A 16 -5.24 -6.62 14.14
CA ASP A 16 -4.19 -5.85 14.82
C ASP A 16 -3.34 -6.77 15.70
N ILE A 17 -2.06 -6.86 15.38
CA ILE A 17 -1.07 -7.64 16.12
C ILE A 17 -0.02 -6.75 16.81
N THR A 18 -0.31 -5.46 16.95
CA THR A 18 0.59 -4.52 17.64
C THR A 18 0.91 -5.03 19.04
N GLY A 19 2.19 -5.15 19.35
CA GLY A 19 2.67 -5.67 20.62
C GLY A 19 2.65 -7.21 20.78
N LEU A 20 2.09 -7.97 19.83
CA LEU A 20 2.11 -9.43 19.85
C LEU A 20 3.35 -10.02 19.16
N VAL A 21 4.03 -9.23 18.32
CA VAL A 21 5.22 -9.64 17.59
C VAL A 21 6.33 -8.62 17.86
N THR A 22 7.50 -9.11 18.25
CA THR A 22 8.68 -8.26 18.44
C THR A 22 9.39 -8.03 17.12
N PRO A 23 9.67 -6.78 16.73
CA PRO A 23 10.46 -6.49 15.54
C PRO A 23 11.88 -7.04 15.67
N LEU A 24 12.38 -7.60 14.59
CA LEU A 24 13.71 -8.22 14.53
C LEU A 24 14.66 -7.45 13.62
N GLY A 25 15.90 -7.35 14.05
CA GLY A 25 16.99 -6.78 13.23
C GLY A 25 17.32 -7.66 12.00
N THR A 26 18.00 -7.08 11.02
CA THR A 26 18.34 -7.77 9.76
C THR A 26 19.07 -9.07 9.98
N ARG A 27 20.08 -9.09 10.86
CA ARG A 27 20.91 -10.28 11.14
C ARG A 27 20.10 -11.43 11.73
N GLU A 28 19.20 -11.12 12.67
CA GLU A 28 18.36 -12.15 13.31
C GLU A 28 17.31 -12.70 12.33
N ARG A 29 16.70 -11.83 11.51
CA ARG A 29 15.78 -12.25 10.46
C ARG A 29 16.45 -13.15 9.44
N GLU A 30 17.68 -12.82 9.01
CA GLU A 30 18.46 -13.63 8.10
C GLU A 30 18.71 -15.03 8.69
N ALA A 31 19.16 -15.10 9.94
CA ALA A 31 19.39 -16.39 10.61
C ALA A 31 18.11 -17.25 10.68
N ARG A 32 16.96 -16.65 10.95
CA ARG A 32 15.66 -17.35 10.96
C ARG A 32 15.24 -17.83 9.57
N ILE A 33 15.46 -17.03 8.52
CA ILE A 33 15.20 -17.44 7.13
C ILE A 33 16.06 -18.66 6.78
N GLN A 34 17.34 -18.65 7.14
CA GLN A 34 18.24 -19.78 6.90
C GLN A 34 17.83 -21.05 7.69
N SER A 35 17.13 -20.88 8.81
CA SER A 35 16.54 -21.99 9.56
C SER A 35 15.17 -22.46 9.06
N GLY A 36 14.64 -21.88 7.99
CA GLY A 36 13.39 -22.28 7.34
C GLY A 36 12.15 -21.49 7.76
N VAL A 37 12.29 -20.44 8.56
CA VAL A 37 11.15 -19.55 8.90
C VAL A 37 10.86 -18.63 7.72
N HIS A 38 9.59 -18.57 7.31
CA HIS A 38 9.20 -17.71 6.20
C HIS A 38 9.29 -16.22 6.60
N TYR A 39 9.80 -15.39 5.69
CA TYR A 39 10.00 -13.95 5.97
C TYR A 39 8.73 -13.21 6.39
N SER A 40 7.56 -13.64 5.93
CA SER A 40 6.26 -13.03 6.27
C SER A 40 5.81 -13.28 7.72
N GLU A 41 6.45 -14.20 8.42
CA GLU A 41 6.19 -14.50 9.83
C GLU A 41 6.94 -13.57 10.79
N MET A 42 7.79 -12.71 10.23
CA MET A 42 8.66 -11.81 11.00
C MET A 42 8.37 -10.35 10.69
N LEU A 43 8.36 -9.54 11.75
CA LEU A 43 8.27 -8.09 11.63
C LEU A 43 9.70 -7.51 11.57
N PRO A 44 10.07 -6.75 10.52
CA PRO A 44 11.36 -6.08 10.46
C PRO A 44 11.41 -4.90 11.45
N LEU A 45 12.58 -4.69 12.04
CA LEU A 45 12.90 -3.42 12.68
C LEU A 45 13.08 -2.35 11.59
N GLU A 46 12.22 -1.36 11.59
CA GLU A 46 12.28 -0.25 10.64
C GLU A 46 13.20 0.85 11.18
N TYR A 47 14.05 1.36 10.32
CA TYR A 47 14.98 2.43 10.63
C TYR A 47 14.50 3.73 9.98
N GLU A 48 14.86 4.85 10.59
CA GLU A 48 14.62 6.16 9.99
C GLU A 48 15.38 6.27 8.65
N PRO A 49 14.71 6.69 7.56
CA PRO A 49 15.34 6.80 6.26
C PRO A 49 16.48 7.81 6.27
N SER A 50 17.60 7.46 5.66
CA SER A 50 18.73 8.38 5.52
C SER A 50 18.38 9.55 4.58
N PRO A 51 19.07 10.70 4.69
CA PRO A 51 18.89 11.82 3.76
C PRO A 51 19.10 11.42 2.29
N ALA A 52 20.06 10.55 2.01
CA ALA A 52 20.31 10.04 0.66
C ALA A 52 19.14 9.19 0.14
N TYR A 53 18.53 8.38 1.01
CA TYR A 53 17.34 7.61 0.65
C TYR A 53 16.16 8.53 0.36
N LEU A 54 15.93 9.56 1.18
CA LEU A 54 14.86 10.52 0.97
C LEU A 54 15.06 11.31 -0.32
N ALA A 55 16.29 11.72 -0.65
CA ALA A 55 16.60 12.38 -1.92
C ALA A 55 16.26 11.48 -3.11
N ALA A 56 16.66 10.21 -3.08
CA ALA A 56 16.34 9.24 -4.12
C ALA A 56 14.84 8.99 -4.24
N TYR A 57 14.12 8.95 -3.12
CA TYR A 57 12.65 8.83 -3.11
C TYR A 57 11.97 10.02 -3.80
N HIS A 58 12.41 11.25 -3.48
CA HIS A 58 11.83 12.46 -4.09
C HIS A 58 12.13 12.54 -5.59
N ASP A 59 13.34 12.21 -6.01
CA ASP A 59 13.71 12.15 -7.44
C ASP A 59 12.85 11.12 -8.19
N ALA A 60 12.66 9.93 -7.61
CA ALA A 60 11.80 8.91 -8.19
C ALA A 60 10.32 9.36 -8.25
N LEU A 61 9.83 10.01 -7.20
CA LEU A 61 8.47 10.54 -7.17
C LEU A 61 8.26 11.58 -8.28
N GLU A 62 9.19 12.53 -8.43
CA GLU A 62 9.12 13.54 -9.47
C GLU A 62 9.10 12.94 -10.88
N ARG A 63 9.94 11.93 -11.12
CA ARG A 63 10.04 11.27 -12.44
C ARG A 63 8.82 10.40 -12.78
N TYR A 64 8.27 9.72 -11.80
CA TYR A 64 7.32 8.63 -12.08
C TYR A 64 5.88 8.92 -11.64
N ALA A 65 5.62 10.01 -10.90
CA ALA A 65 4.27 10.32 -10.44
C ALA A 65 3.27 10.45 -11.59
N GLY A 66 3.64 11.17 -12.65
CA GLY A 66 2.77 11.35 -13.82
C GLY A 66 2.42 10.05 -14.53
N ILE A 67 3.43 9.22 -14.82
CA ILE A 67 3.25 7.92 -15.48
C ILE A 67 2.42 6.98 -14.60
N THR A 68 2.67 6.98 -13.29
CA THR A 68 1.91 6.16 -12.33
C THR A 68 0.45 6.63 -12.26
N ALA A 69 0.21 7.94 -12.19
CA ALA A 69 -1.14 8.50 -12.16
C ALA A 69 -1.93 8.15 -13.45
N GLU A 70 -1.30 8.22 -14.61
CA GLU A 70 -1.92 7.82 -15.87
C GLU A 70 -2.28 6.33 -15.90
N ALA A 71 -1.38 5.46 -15.44
CA ALA A 71 -1.64 4.03 -15.37
C ALA A 71 -2.79 3.70 -14.41
N VAL A 72 -2.84 4.36 -13.25
CA VAL A 72 -3.95 4.23 -12.29
C VAL A 72 -5.27 4.70 -12.91
N ALA A 73 -5.28 5.86 -13.58
CA ALA A 73 -6.47 6.38 -14.24
C ALA A 73 -6.99 5.42 -15.30
N ARG A 74 -6.13 4.88 -16.16
CA ARG A 74 -6.51 3.88 -17.17
C ARG A 74 -7.10 2.61 -16.55
N ALA A 75 -6.50 2.10 -15.48
CA ALA A 75 -7.04 0.94 -14.78
C ALA A 75 -8.42 1.25 -14.14
N ALA A 76 -8.57 2.44 -13.55
CA ALA A 76 -9.83 2.87 -12.96
C ALA A 76 -10.95 2.99 -14.02
N GLU A 77 -10.64 3.55 -15.21
CA GLU A 77 -11.61 3.63 -16.31
C GLU A 77 -12.06 2.22 -16.78
N GLN A 78 -11.13 1.28 -16.92
CA GLN A 78 -11.47 -0.10 -17.30
C GLN A 78 -12.35 -0.79 -16.25
N ILE A 79 -12.10 -0.55 -14.96
CA ILE A 79 -12.94 -1.04 -13.87
C ILE A 79 -14.34 -0.42 -13.99
N TRP A 80 -14.41 0.88 -14.19
CA TRP A 80 -15.66 1.61 -14.33
C TRP A 80 -16.48 1.14 -15.53
N GLU A 81 -15.87 1.01 -16.69
CA GLU A 81 -16.52 0.51 -17.91
C GLU A 81 -17.06 -0.91 -17.75
N SER A 82 -16.33 -1.76 -17.04
CA SER A 82 -16.71 -3.17 -16.89
C SER A 82 -17.70 -3.44 -15.75
N ARG A 83 -17.69 -2.65 -14.68
CA ARG A 83 -18.43 -2.91 -13.43
C ARG A 83 -19.34 -1.78 -12.97
N GLY A 84 -19.07 -0.55 -13.39
CA GLY A 84 -19.81 0.62 -12.93
C GLY A 84 -19.79 0.76 -11.41
N ARG A 85 -20.96 0.98 -10.82
CA ARG A 85 -21.13 1.10 -9.35
C ARG A 85 -21.23 -0.25 -8.62
N GLN A 86 -21.24 -1.37 -9.34
CA GLN A 86 -21.50 -2.71 -8.78
C GLN A 86 -20.20 -3.45 -8.46
N CYS A 87 -19.26 -2.77 -7.80
CA CYS A 87 -18.02 -3.40 -7.36
C CYS A 87 -17.53 -2.85 -6.03
N ALA A 88 -16.75 -3.66 -5.32
CA ALA A 88 -15.94 -3.24 -4.20
C ALA A 88 -14.46 -3.32 -4.58
N LEU A 89 -13.67 -2.39 -4.09
CA LEU A 89 -12.22 -2.36 -4.34
C LEU A 89 -11.52 -3.07 -3.19
N VAL A 90 -10.92 -4.22 -3.47
CA VAL A 90 -10.16 -4.99 -2.47
C VAL A 90 -8.69 -4.96 -2.81
N SER A 91 -7.88 -4.49 -1.88
CA SER A 91 -6.43 -4.35 -2.04
C SER A 91 -5.68 -5.33 -1.16
N LEU A 92 -4.73 -6.05 -1.75
CA LEU A 92 -3.82 -6.86 -0.98
C LEU A 92 -2.73 -5.97 -0.37
N ALA A 93 -2.60 -6.00 0.95
CA ALA A 93 -1.52 -5.30 1.63
C ALA A 93 -0.16 -5.93 1.27
N ARG A 94 0.93 -5.18 1.12
CA ARG A 94 1.06 -3.74 1.41
C ARG A 94 0.95 -2.89 0.14
N ALA A 95 1.57 -3.33 -0.96
CA ALA A 95 1.72 -2.55 -2.19
C ALA A 95 0.39 -2.25 -2.91
N GLY A 96 -0.59 -3.13 -2.81
CA GLY A 96 -1.90 -2.93 -3.42
C GLY A 96 -2.71 -1.80 -2.78
N THR A 97 -2.49 -1.52 -1.49
CA THR A 97 -3.28 -0.54 -0.75
C THR A 97 -3.22 0.87 -1.34
N PRO A 98 -2.04 1.49 -1.58
CA PRO A 98 -1.99 2.83 -2.16
C PRO A 98 -2.59 2.88 -3.57
N ILE A 99 -2.43 1.84 -4.37
CA ILE A 99 -3.02 1.79 -5.72
C ILE A 99 -4.55 1.73 -5.65
N GLY A 100 -5.11 0.90 -4.76
CA GLY A 100 -6.56 0.85 -4.55
C GLY A 100 -7.15 2.18 -4.08
N ILE A 101 -6.46 2.87 -3.17
CA ILE A 101 -6.84 4.22 -2.72
C ILE A 101 -6.83 5.21 -3.88
N LEU A 102 -5.81 5.19 -4.72
CA LEU A 102 -5.71 6.09 -5.88
C LEU A 102 -6.83 5.82 -6.89
N ILE A 103 -7.15 4.54 -7.17
CA ILE A 103 -8.28 4.16 -8.03
C ILE A 103 -9.59 4.70 -7.45
N ARG A 104 -9.84 4.49 -6.16
CA ARG A 104 -11.04 4.99 -5.47
C ARG A 104 -11.17 6.51 -5.58
N ARG A 105 -10.09 7.24 -5.25
CA ARG A 105 -10.06 8.70 -5.35
C ARG A 105 -10.27 9.21 -6.77
N TYR A 106 -9.70 8.53 -7.77
CA TYR A 106 -9.92 8.85 -9.17
C TYR A 106 -11.39 8.70 -9.56
N LEU A 107 -12.01 7.56 -9.24
CA LEU A 107 -13.42 7.30 -9.55
C LEU A 107 -14.35 8.26 -8.82
N GLN A 108 -14.04 8.61 -7.57
CA GLN A 108 -14.79 9.61 -6.82
C GLN A 108 -14.69 11.00 -7.48
N GLY A 109 -13.51 11.43 -7.86
CA GLY A 109 -13.29 12.73 -8.52
C GLY A 109 -13.90 12.81 -9.91
N ARG A 110 -13.82 11.71 -10.68
CA ARG A 110 -14.25 11.67 -12.07
C ARG A 110 -15.73 11.43 -12.25
N TYR A 111 -16.32 10.56 -11.43
CA TYR A 111 -17.70 10.10 -11.56
C TYR A 111 -18.60 10.40 -10.37
N GLY A 112 -18.07 11.04 -9.32
CA GLY A 112 -18.83 11.33 -8.10
C GLY A 112 -19.30 10.07 -7.36
N VAL A 113 -18.57 8.97 -7.47
CA VAL A 113 -18.91 7.70 -6.84
C VAL A 113 -17.96 7.36 -5.70
N ASP A 114 -18.51 6.84 -4.61
CA ASP A 114 -17.74 6.32 -3.49
C ASP A 114 -17.93 4.80 -3.47
N LEU A 115 -16.89 4.08 -3.91
CA LEU A 115 -16.87 2.62 -3.90
C LEU A 115 -16.26 2.13 -2.59
N PRO A 116 -16.84 1.11 -1.96
CA PRO A 116 -16.27 0.50 -0.75
C PRO A 116 -14.99 -0.25 -1.04
#